data_1810053532d20943441dbe720c645bf3
#
_entry.id   1810053532d20943441dbe720c645bf3
#
_cell.length_a   1.000
_cell.length_b   1.000
_cell.length_c   1.000
_cell.angle_alpha   90.00
_cell.angle_beta   90.00
_cell.angle_gamma   90.00
#
_symmetry.space_group_name_H-M   'P 1'
#
loop_
_entity.id
_entity.type
_entity.pdbx_description
1 polymer ?
#
loop_
_entity_poly.entity_id
_entity_poly.type
_entity_poly.pdbx_seq_one_letter_code
_entity_poly.pdbx_strand_id
1 'polypeptide(L)'
;GDKYSKSMNATVLDASGKAVVMQMGCYGMGVTRLVGAIIEQNHDESGIIWPESIAPFSAIIIPINAHKSEQVRATAESLYAELTSKGVEVLMDDREDVRPGAKFADAELMGIPHRVVIGDRGLDNGVVEYVNRREGNNKDLTLDQVRDLFL
;
A
#
# COMPACT_ATOMS: atom_id res chain seq x y z
N GLY A 1 3.98 31.53 7.96
CA GLY A 1 2.92 32.47 7.61
C GLY A 1 2.44 33.27 8.80
N ASP A 2 1.39 34.01 8.64
CA ASP A 2 0.91 35.00 9.63
C ASP A 2 -0.47 34.68 10.24
N LYS A 3 -1.00 33.49 9.97
CA LYS A 3 -2.36 33.10 10.39
C LYS A 3 -2.61 33.26 11.89
N TYR A 4 -1.66 32.83 12.72
CA TYR A 4 -1.79 32.92 14.17
C TYR A 4 -1.32 34.29 14.69
N SER A 5 -0.23 34.84 14.16
CA SER A 5 0.27 36.14 14.56
C SER A 5 -0.74 37.27 14.31
N LYS A 6 -1.47 37.26 13.20
CA LYS A 6 -2.60 38.15 12.95
C LYS A 6 -3.69 38.03 14.00
N SER A 7 -4.13 36.79 14.30
CA SER A 7 -5.20 36.52 15.26
C SER A 7 -4.82 36.97 16.69
N MET A 8 -3.53 36.85 17.04
CA MET A 8 -2.99 37.19 18.34
C MET A 8 -2.48 38.65 18.39
N ASN A 9 -2.60 39.40 17.31
CA ASN A 9 -2.05 40.75 17.18
C ASN A 9 -0.56 40.83 17.54
N ALA A 10 0.20 39.80 17.19
CA ALA A 10 1.63 39.70 17.43
C ALA A 10 2.39 40.52 16.37
N THR A 11 2.79 41.76 16.76
CA THR A 11 3.47 42.68 15.87
C THR A 11 4.81 43.10 16.45
N VAL A 12 5.73 43.50 15.56
CA VAL A 12 7.01 44.17 15.89
C VAL A 12 7.15 45.41 15.05
N LEU A 13 8.00 46.34 15.50
CA LEU A 13 8.35 47.50 14.71
C LEU A 13 9.48 47.12 13.73
N ASP A 14 9.33 47.46 12.46
CA ASP A 14 10.40 47.36 11.49
C ASP A 14 11.44 48.50 11.65
N ALA A 15 12.48 48.49 10.84
CA ALA A 15 13.55 49.50 10.87
C ALA A 15 13.05 50.92 10.62
N SER A 16 11.87 51.12 10.06
CA SER A 16 11.22 52.41 9.83
C SER A 16 10.29 52.82 10.97
N GLY A 17 10.14 51.99 12.01
CA GLY A 17 9.21 52.19 13.12
C GLY A 17 7.76 51.81 12.82
N LYS A 18 7.49 51.15 11.68
CA LYS A 18 6.16 50.68 11.31
C LYS A 18 5.86 49.34 11.94
N ALA A 19 4.66 49.18 12.50
CA ALA A 19 4.19 47.87 13.00
C ALA A 19 3.95 46.89 11.87
N VAL A 20 4.61 45.73 11.94
CA VAL A 20 4.45 44.61 11.00
C VAL A 20 4.08 43.34 11.75
N VAL A 21 3.19 42.55 11.16
CA VAL A 21 2.77 41.26 11.72
C VAL A 21 3.92 40.27 11.59
N MET A 22 4.24 39.57 12.66
CA MET A 22 5.31 38.56 12.67
C MET A 22 4.99 37.39 11.78
N GLN A 23 5.96 36.95 11.00
CA GLN A 23 5.89 35.68 10.29
C GLN A 23 6.31 34.55 11.22
N MET A 24 5.55 33.47 11.21
CA MET A 24 5.80 32.30 12.05
C MET A 24 6.22 31.10 11.17
N GLY A 25 7.29 30.44 11.59
CA GLY A 25 7.68 29.12 11.10
C GLY A 25 7.29 28.04 12.10
N CYS A 26 6.89 26.87 11.60
CA CYS A 26 6.58 25.71 12.42
C CYS A 26 7.47 24.55 11.94
N TYR A 27 8.31 24.03 12.84
CA TYR A 27 9.31 23.01 12.52
C TYR A 27 9.00 21.71 13.25
N GLY A 28 7.79 21.23 13.09
CA GLY A 28 7.30 19.99 13.66
C GLY A 28 6.60 19.14 12.63
N MET A 29 6.69 17.81 12.78
CA MET A 29 6.08 16.84 11.89
C MET A 29 5.19 15.90 12.71
N GLY A 30 3.88 15.90 12.42
CA GLY A 30 2.96 14.96 13.04
C GLY A 30 3.01 13.63 12.30
N VAL A 31 3.56 12.59 12.94
CA VAL A 31 3.73 11.26 12.30
C VAL A 31 2.40 10.70 11.81
N THR A 32 1.35 10.77 12.62
CA THR A 32 0.01 10.30 12.21
C THR A 32 -0.59 11.13 11.07
N ARG A 33 -0.27 12.42 10.98
CA ARG A 33 -0.69 13.30 9.88
C ARG A 33 -0.03 12.93 8.56
N LEU A 34 1.21 12.38 8.61
CA LEU A 34 1.93 11.96 7.41
C LEU A 34 1.19 10.85 6.65
N VAL A 35 0.54 9.93 7.35
CA VAL A 35 -0.28 8.87 6.70
C VAL A 35 -1.32 9.50 5.77
N GLY A 36 -2.10 10.45 6.27
CA GLY A 36 -3.09 11.14 5.45
C GLY A 36 -2.49 11.93 4.29
N ALA A 37 -1.35 12.62 4.52
CA ALA A 37 -0.67 13.38 3.48
C ALA A 37 -0.08 12.48 2.38
N ILE A 38 0.41 11.30 2.75
CA ILE A 38 0.94 10.31 1.79
C ILE A 38 -0.19 9.75 0.93
N ILE A 39 -1.31 9.37 1.54
CA ILE A 39 -2.48 8.87 0.82
C ILE A 39 -3.01 9.94 -0.15
N GLU A 40 -3.14 11.18 0.31
CA GLU A 40 -3.61 12.30 -0.51
C GLU A 40 -2.74 12.53 -1.77
N GLN A 41 -1.45 12.24 -1.70
CA GLN A 41 -0.52 12.38 -2.82
C GLN A 41 -0.34 11.11 -3.65
N ASN A 42 -0.80 9.96 -3.15
CA ASN A 42 -0.58 8.66 -3.77
C ASN A 42 -1.88 7.85 -3.80
N HIS A 43 -2.81 8.24 -4.65
CA HIS A 43 -4.07 7.54 -4.90
C HIS A 43 -4.53 7.74 -6.34
N ASP A 44 -5.48 6.92 -6.75
CA ASP A 44 -6.27 7.07 -7.97
C ASP A 44 -7.77 6.86 -7.66
N GLU A 45 -8.59 6.73 -8.68
CA GLU A 45 -10.04 6.50 -8.52
C GLU A 45 -10.39 5.16 -7.88
N SER A 46 -9.48 4.17 -7.94
CA SER A 46 -9.65 2.83 -7.39
C SER A 46 -9.21 2.73 -5.92
N GLY A 47 -8.34 3.62 -5.44
CA GLY A 47 -7.88 3.59 -4.06
C GLY A 47 -6.45 4.10 -3.87
N ILE A 48 -5.83 3.66 -2.79
CA ILE A 48 -4.48 4.07 -2.39
C ILE A 48 -3.43 3.46 -3.33
N ILE A 49 -2.30 4.15 -3.50
CA ILE A 49 -1.10 3.65 -4.18
C ILE A 49 0.09 3.86 -3.24
N TRP A 50 0.28 2.98 -2.27
CA TRP A 50 1.37 3.15 -1.31
C TRP A 50 2.74 3.17 -2.00
N PRO A 51 3.63 4.12 -1.62
CA PRO A 51 5.05 3.96 -1.88
C PRO A 51 5.59 2.73 -1.13
N GLU A 52 6.41 1.93 -1.78
CA GLU A 52 6.91 0.64 -1.22
C GLU A 52 7.58 0.81 0.16
N SER A 53 8.33 1.90 0.35
CA SER A 53 9.08 2.15 1.59
C SER A 53 8.23 2.39 2.84
N ILE A 54 6.93 2.62 2.69
CA ILE A 54 6.01 2.98 3.78
C ILE A 54 4.67 2.24 3.70
N ALA A 55 4.55 1.30 2.77
CA ALA A 55 3.38 0.44 2.66
C ALA A 55 3.23 -0.40 3.95
N PRO A 56 1.99 -0.57 4.47
CA PRO A 56 1.76 -1.39 5.66
C PRO A 56 2.04 -2.87 5.42
N PHE A 57 1.92 -3.31 4.16
CA PHE A 57 2.31 -4.62 3.66
C PHE A 57 2.99 -4.45 2.31
N SER A 58 4.04 -5.22 2.06
CA SER A 58 4.72 -5.24 0.76
C SER A 58 3.88 -5.97 -0.29
N ALA A 59 3.24 -7.04 0.10
CA ALA A 59 2.45 -7.88 -0.81
C ALA A 59 1.11 -8.31 -0.22
N ILE A 60 0.14 -8.58 -1.12
CA ILE A 60 -1.08 -9.30 -0.79
C ILE A 60 -1.19 -10.57 -1.66
N ILE A 61 -1.41 -11.71 -1.01
CA ILE A 61 -1.68 -12.99 -1.67
C ILE A 61 -3.20 -13.23 -1.66
N ILE A 62 -3.76 -13.48 -2.84
CA ILE A 62 -5.19 -13.75 -3.02
C ILE A 62 -5.38 -15.14 -3.61
N PRO A 63 -5.61 -16.16 -2.77
CA PRO A 63 -5.98 -17.48 -3.25
C PRO A 63 -7.42 -17.50 -3.76
N ILE A 64 -7.63 -18.03 -4.97
CA ILE A 64 -8.94 -18.13 -5.61
C ILE A 64 -9.52 -19.53 -5.39
N ASN A 65 -10.69 -19.60 -4.74
CA ASN A 65 -11.36 -20.86 -4.42
C ASN A 65 -10.50 -21.84 -3.59
N ALA A 66 -9.69 -21.35 -2.67
CA ALA A 66 -8.84 -22.19 -1.81
C ALA A 66 -9.62 -23.27 -1.04
N HIS A 67 -10.91 -23.02 -0.71
CA HIS A 67 -11.79 -23.99 -0.07
C HIS A 67 -12.15 -25.19 -0.97
N LYS A 68 -11.93 -25.09 -2.29
CA LYS A 68 -12.20 -26.16 -3.26
C LYS A 68 -10.94 -26.77 -3.84
N SER A 69 -9.81 -26.10 -3.74
CA SER A 69 -8.54 -26.52 -4.31
C SER A 69 -7.45 -26.59 -3.23
N GLU A 70 -7.08 -27.80 -2.87
CA GLU A 70 -5.97 -28.05 -1.95
C GLU A 70 -4.65 -27.49 -2.49
N GLN A 71 -4.44 -27.61 -3.82
CA GLN A 71 -3.24 -27.11 -4.47
C GLN A 71 -3.12 -25.59 -4.33
N VAL A 72 -4.19 -24.84 -4.56
CA VAL A 72 -4.21 -23.39 -4.41
C VAL A 72 -3.94 -23.01 -2.96
N ARG A 73 -4.61 -23.67 -2.02
CA ARG A 73 -4.44 -23.41 -0.58
C ARG A 73 -3.01 -23.66 -0.13
N ALA A 74 -2.48 -24.85 -0.40
CA ALA A 74 -1.12 -25.23 0.00
C ALA A 74 -0.06 -24.32 -0.63
N THR A 75 -0.23 -23.93 -1.90
CA THR A 75 0.69 -23.01 -2.57
C THR A 75 0.66 -21.62 -1.92
N ALA A 76 -0.53 -21.09 -1.63
CA ALA A 76 -0.68 -19.78 -0.99
C ALA A 76 -0.08 -19.76 0.43
N GLU A 77 -0.40 -20.77 1.24
CA GLU A 77 0.14 -20.91 2.60
C GLU A 77 1.67 -21.06 2.60
N SER A 78 2.21 -21.87 1.66
CA SER A 78 3.65 -22.06 1.52
C SER A 78 4.36 -20.75 1.14
N LEU A 79 3.84 -20.02 0.15
CA LEU A 79 4.41 -18.74 -0.28
C LEU A 79 4.33 -17.70 0.85
N TYR A 80 3.19 -17.62 1.53
CA TYR A 80 2.98 -16.72 2.66
C TYR A 80 3.99 -17.00 3.79
N ALA A 81 4.12 -18.27 4.20
CA ALA A 81 5.05 -18.67 5.25
C ALA A 81 6.51 -18.39 4.87
N GLU A 82 6.89 -18.66 3.63
CA GLU A 82 8.23 -18.41 3.11
C GLU A 82 8.59 -16.92 3.16
N LEU A 83 7.77 -16.06 2.55
CA LEU A 83 8.01 -14.62 2.51
C LEU A 83 8.03 -14.01 3.92
N THR A 84 7.08 -14.40 4.77
CA THR A 84 7.02 -13.92 6.16
C THR A 84 8.26 -14.37 6.96
N SER A 85 8.75 -15.59 6.77
CA SER A 85 9.95 -16.09 7.44
C SER A 85 11.22 -15.30 7.10
N LYS A 86 11.21 -14.63 5.93
CA LYS A 86 12.30 -13.77 5.45
C LYS A 86 12.10 -12.28 5.79
N GLY A 87 11.06 -11.96 6.57
CA GLY A 87 10.79 -10.61 7.05
C GLY A 87 10.00 -9.73 6.08
N VAL A 88 9.41 -10.31 5.03
CA VAL A 88 8.50 -9.57 4.14
C VAL A 88 7.14 -9.44 4.81
N GLU A 89 6.62 -8.23 4.90
CA GLU A 89 5.26 -7.97 5.40
C GLU A 89 4.23 -8.36 4.33
N VAL A 90 3.54 -9.47 4.55
CA VAL A 90 2.59 -10.05 3.60
C VAL A 90 1.20 -10.15 4.23
N LEU A 91 0.19 -9.73 3.50
CA LEU A 91 -1.21 -9.99 3.81
C LEU A 91 -1.72 -11.16 2.96
N MET A 92 -2.50 -12.06 3.54
CA MET A 92 -3.21 -13.11 2.79
C MET A 92 -4.72 -12.91 2.93
N ASP A 93 -5.44 -12.82 1.80
CA ASP A 93 -6.90 -12.75 1.82
C ASP A 93 -7.49 -14.16 1.81
N ASP A 94 -7.63 -14.72 3.00
CA ASP A 94 -8.12 -16.07 3.27
C ASP A 94 -9.66 -16.17 3.33
N ARG A 95 -10.40 -15.09 3.05
CA ARG A 95 -11.87 -15.08 3.09
C ARG A 95 -12.45 -16.03 2.03
N GLU A 96 -13.18 -17.05 2.47
CA GLU A 96 -13.72 -18.09 1.58
C GLU A 96 -15.03 -17.67 0.89
N ASP A 97 -15.87 -16.91 1.58
CA ASP A 97 -17.22 -16.54 1.14
C ASP A 97 -17.25 -15.26 0.27
N VAL A 98 -16.08 -14.71 -0.09
CA VAL A 98 -15.96 -13.48 -0.86
C VAL A 98 -15.62 -13.78 -2.31
N ARG A 99 -16.39 -13.19 -3.25
CA ARG A 99 -16.14 -13.36 -4.68
C ARG A 99 -14.78 -12.74 -5.08
N PRO A 100 -14.07 -13.35 -6.04
CA PRO A 100 -12.76 -12.86 -6.48
C PRO A 100 -12.74 -11.38 -6.84
N GLY A 101 -13.76 -10.89 -7.55
CA GLY A 101 -13.86 -9.47 -7.92
C GLY A 101 -13.92 -8.52 -6.73
N ALA A 102 -14.56 -8.93 -5.62
CA ALA A 102 -14.57 -8.12 -4.40
C ALA A 102 -13.20 -8.13 -3.71
N LYS A 103 -12.51 -9.28 -3.67
CA LYS A 103 -11.12 -9.35 -3.16
C LYS A 103 -10.18 -8.43 -3.94
N PHE A 104 -10.33 -8.37 -5.27
CA PHE A 104 -9.53 -7.51 -6.12
C PHE A 104 -9.82 -6.02 -5.86
N ALA A 105 -11.10 -5.65 -5.76
CA ALA A 105 -11.50 -4.29 -5.44
C ALA A 105 -10.98 -3.84 -4.06
N ASP A 106 -11.07 -4.71 -3.06
CA ASP A 106 -10.53 -4.45 -1.73
C ASP A 106 -9.01 -4.28 -1.75
N ALA A 107 -8.29 -5.13 -2.51
CA ALA A 107 -6.84 -5.03 -2.65
C ALA A 107 -6.41 -3.73 -3.36
N GLU A 108 -7.15 -3.30 -4.38
CA GLU A 108 -6.92 -2.01 -5.06
C GLU A 108 -7.21 -0.84 -4.14
N LEU A 109 -8.31 -0.89 -3.38
CA LEU A 109 -8.65 0.14 -2.40
C LEU A 109 -7.57 0.27 -1.31
N MET A 110 -7.10 -0.85 -0.76
CA MET A 110 -6.01 -0.88 0.22
C MET A 110 -4.68 -0.38 -0.35
N GLY A 111 -4.45 -0.55 -1.64
CA GLY A 111 -3.30 -0.03 -2.35
C GLY A 111 -1.97 -0.72 -2.05
N ILE A 112 -1.99 -1.99 -1.64
CA ILE A 112 -0.77 -2.76 -1.38
C ILE A 112 0.04 -2.89 -2.66
N PRO A 113 1.37 -2.63 -2.64
CA PRO A 113 2.19 -2.50 -3.86
C PRO A 113 2.16 -3.73 -4.78
N HIS A 114 2.27 -4.91 -4.22
CA HIS A 114 2.36 -6.16 -4.98
C HIS A 114 1.17 -7.08 -4.69
N ARG A 115 0.41 -7.44 -5.73
CA ARG A 115 -0.68 -8.40 -5.64
C ARG A 115 -0.32 -9.69 -6.37
N VAL A 116 -0.40 -10.80 -5.65
CA VAL A 116 -0.18 -12.16 -6.20
C VAL A 116 -1.49 -12.93 -6.12
N VAL A 117 -2.04 -13.33 -7.25
CA VAL A 117 -3.28 -14.10 -7.34
C VAL A 117 -2.94 -15.54 -7.70
N ILE A 118 -3.39 -16.48 -6.88
CA ILE A 118 -3.13 -17.90 -7.03
C ILE A 118 -4.44 -18.61 -7.34
N GLY A 119 -4.54 -19.22 -8.51
CA GLY A 119 -5.71 -19.97 -8.94
C GLY A 119 -5.31 -21.23 -9.71
N ASP A 120 -6.21 -22.23 -9.76
CA ASP A 120 -5.95 -23.53 -10.39
C ASP A 120 -5.41 -23.42 -11.82
N ARG A 121 -6.07 -22.59 -12.66
CA ARG A 121 -5.67 -22.42 -14.06
C ARG A 121 -4.25 -21.89 -14.22
N GLY A 122 -3.82 -20.99 -13.33
CA GLY A 122 -2.44 -20.47 -13.31
C GLY A 122 -1.47 -21.57 -12.89
N LEU A 123 -1.78 -22.28 -11.81
CA LEU A 123 -0.94 -23.36 -11.30
C LEU A 123 -0.78 -24.53 -12.30
N ASP A 124 -1.82 -24.86 -13.05
CA ASP A 124 -1.75 -25.86 -14.12
C ASP A 124 -0.74 -25.46 -15.24
N ASN A 125 -0.53 -24.16 -15.42
CA ASN A 125 0.44 -23.60 -16.35
C ASN A 125 1.80 -23.24 -15.67
N GLY A 126 1.94 -23.55 -14.38
CA GLY A 126 3.16 -23.24 -13.60
C GLY A 126 3.38 -21.76 -13.30
N VAL A 127 2.32 -20.94 -13.34
CA VAL A 127 2.38 -19.50 -13.12
C VAL A 127 1.32 -19.03 -12.14
N VAL A 128 1.52 -17.83 -11.62
CA VAL A 128 0.57 -17.03 -10.82
C VAL A 128 0.41 -15.65 -11.45
N GLU A 129 -0.76 -15.05 -11.27
CA GLU A 129 -0.99 -13.70 -11.76
C GLU A 129 -0.35 -12.69 -10.78
N TYR A 130 0.42 -11.77 -11.30
CA TYR A 130 1.07 -10.72 -10.54
C TYR A 130 0.69 -9.34 -11.07
N VAL A 131 0.40 -8.41 -10.16
CA VAL A 131 0.13 -7.01 -10.47
C VAL A 131 0.93 -6.10 -9.54
N ASN A 132 1.66 -5.16 -10.13
CA ASN A 132 2.17 -4.01 -9.38
C ASN A 132 1.10 -2.91 -9.37
N ARG A 133 0.69 -2.45 -8.18
CA ARG A 133 -0.39 -1.48 -7.99
C ARG A 133 -0.13 -0.14 -8.67
N ARG A 134 1.12 0.31 -8.70
CA ARG A 134 1.51 1.58 -9.31
C ARG A 134 1.58 1.50 -10.84
N GLU A 135 2.09 0.38 -11.37
CA GLU A 135 2.22 0.19 -12.82
C GLU A 135 0.89 -0.22 -13.48
N GLY A 136 0.01 -0.87 -12.73
CA GLY A 136 -1.25 -1.41 -13.24
C GLY A 136 -1.09 -2.57 -14.23
N ASN A 137 0.13 -3.09 -14.40
CA ASN A 137 0.44 -4.15 -15.35
C ASN A 137 0.19 -5.54 -14.73
N ASN A 138 -0.64 -6.33 -15.41
CA ASN A 138 -0.84 -7.73 -15.08
C ASN A 138 0.21 -8.58 -15.81
N LYS A 139 0.91 -9.46 -15.10
CA LYS A 139 1.94 -10.36 -15.62
C LYS A 139 1.75 -11.75 -15.03
N ASP A 140 1.96 -12.78 -15.85
CA ASP A 140 2.07 -14.14 -15.36
C ASP A 140 3.53 -14.41 -14.97
N LEU A 141 3.76 -14.78 -13.72
CA LEU A 141 5.08 -15.07 -13.16
C LEU A 141 5.12 -16.50 -12.60
N THR A 142 6.27 -17.13 -12.65
CA THR A 142 6.50 -18.35 -11.87
C THR A 142 6.64 -18.02 -10.37
N LEU A 143 6.43 -18.98 -9.50
CA LEU A 143 6.62 -18.80 -8.06
C LEU A 143 8.06 -18.35 -7.73
N ASP A 144 9.06 -18.85 -8.46
CA ASP A 144 10.45 -18.44 -8.25
C ASP A 144 10.66 -16.97 -8.63
N GLN A 145 10.08 -16.53 -9.76
CA GLN A 145 10.12 -15.12 -10.13
C GLN A 145 9.41 -14.21 -9.11
N VAL A 146 8.30 -14.68 -8.51
CA VAL A 146 7.66 -13.94 -7.41
C VAL A 146 8.57 -13.85 -6.20
N ARG A 147 9.26 -14.94 -5.84
CA ARG A 147 10.24 -14.93 -4.74
C ARG A 147 11.36 -13.92 -4.98
N ASP A 148 11.91 -13.92 -6.19
CA ASP A 148 13.01 -13.02 -6.58
C ASP A 148 12.65 -11.52 -6.52
N LEU A 149 11.33 -11.18 -6.53
CA LEU A 149 10.88 -9.79 -6.36
C LEU A 149 11.07 -9.27 -4.92
N PHE A 150 11.14 -10.18 -3.93
CA PHE A 150 11.14 -9.82 -2.50
C PHE A 150 12.44 -10.23 -1.78
N LEU A 151 13.33 -10.95 -2.44
CA LEU A 151 14.53 -11.54 -1.87
C LEU A 151 15.79 -11.11 -2.59
#